data_b5671c9770ffa77bc3bce9a8d0788d92
#
_entry.id   b5671c9770ffa77bc3bce9a8d0788d92
#
_cell.length_a   1.000
_cell.length_b   1.000
_cell.length_c   1.000
_cell.angle_alpha   90.00
_cell.angle_beta   90.00
_cell.angle_gamma   90.00
#
_symmetry.space_group_name_H-M   'P 1'
#
loop_
_entity.id
_entity.type
_entity.pdbx_description
1 polymer ?
#
loop_
_entity_poly.entity_id
_entity_poly.type
_entity_poly.pdbx_seq_one_letter_code
_entity_poly.pdbx_strand_id
1 'polypeptide(L)'
;MILQAKNITKSCGDLEILKGVDLSIKENEIVSIIGASGAGKTTLLQILGTLDSPSNGELVIDETNPFDLSEKQLAKFRNDTLGFIFQFHQLLPEFTACENIMIPGLIKGLSKKEAKEKAGDFIEKVGLQDRMNHKPSELSGGEQQRTAVCRALMNQPKIIFGDEPSGNLDTQSSKELHELFFKLREEYGQTFVLVTHNDQLAEMADRSLSMIDGKFVV
;
A
#
# COMPACT_ATOMS: atom_id res chain seq x y z
N MET A 1 -7.60 -0.19 17.17
CA MET A 1 -7.24 -1.05 16.01
C MET A 1 -7.75 -0.36 14.77
N ILE A 2 -6.88 -0.17 13.77
CA ILE A 2 -7.30 0.44 12.51
C ILE A 2 -7.84 -0.60 11.51
N LEU A 3 -7.36 -1.86 11.61
CA LEU A 3 -7.82 -2.96 10.79
C LEU A 3 -8.01 -4.22 11.64
N GLN A 4 -9.10 -4.93 11.42
CA GLN A 4 -9.37 -6.24 11.98
C GLN A 4 -9.88 -7.17 10.87
N ALA A 5 -9.20 -8.28 10.66
CA ALA A 5 -9.60 -9.37 9.78
C ALA A 5 -9.84 -10.62 10.65
N LYS A 6 -10.97 -11.28 10.48
CA LYS A 6 -11.36 -12.48 11.23
C LYS A 6 -11.72 -13.61 10.30
N ASN A 7 -11.03 -14.73 10.45
CA ASN A 7 -11.27 -15.96 9.72
C ASN A 7 -11.37 -15.76 8.20
N ILE A 8 -10.49 -14.93 7.63
CA ILE A 8 -10.48 -14.65 6.18
C ILE A 8 -10.10 -15.92 5.42
N THR A 9 -10.98 -16.37 4.56
CA THR A 9 -10.70 -17.46 3.61
C THR A 9 -10.81 -16.98 2.18
N LYS A 10 -10.10 -17.63 1.26
CA LYS A 10 -10.20 -17.38 -0.18
C LYS A 10 -9.99 -18.67 -0.93
N SER A 11 -10.95 -19.01 -1.80
CA SER A 11 -10.84 -20.13 -2.74
C SER A 11 -10.90 -19.63 -4.18
N CYS A 12 -10.21 -20.31 -5.08
CA CYS A 12 -10.27 -20.14 -6.53
C CYS A 12 -10.53 -21.52 -7.15
N GLY A 13 -11.77 -21.79 -7.52
CA GLY A 13 -12.23 -23.15 -7.82
C GLY A 13 -12.04 -24.05 -6.60
N ASP A 14 -11.39 -25.20 -6.79
CA ASP A 14 -11.12 -26.17 -5.73
C ASP A 14 -9.87 -25.82 -4.87
N LEU A 15 -9.10 -24.81 -5.27
CA LEU A 15 -7.88 -24.42 -4.56
C LEU A 15 -8.20 -23.42 -3.45
N GLU A 16 -7.96 -23.80 -2.20
CA GLU A 16 -8.05 -22.90 -1.06
C GLU A 16 -6.72 -22.16 -0.87
N ILE A 17 -6.73 -20.85 -1.14
CA ILE A 17 -5.54 -19.96 -1.09
C ILE A 17 -5.33 -19.42 0.33
N LEU A 18 -6.40 -18.95 0.98
CA LEU A 18 -6.37 -18.50 2.37
C LEU A 18 -7.27 -19.40 3.21
N LYS A 19 -6.76 -19.83 4.36
CA LYS A 19 -7.33 -20.91 5.17
C LYS A 19 -7.67 -20.46 6.60
N GLY A 20 -8.41 -19.35 6.70
CA GLY A 20 -8.83 -18.80 7.99
C GLY A 20 -7.73 -17.93 8.61
N VAL A 21 -7.50 -16.75 8.03
CA VAL A 21 -6.49 -15.81 8.49
C VAL A 21 -7.12 -14.81 9.45
N ASP A 22 -6.53 -14.68 10.64
CA ASP A 22 -6.86 -13.66 11.64
C ASP A 22 -5.72 -12.64 11.68
N LEU A 23 -6.07 -11.34 11.60
CA LEU A 23 -5.10 -10.25 11.64
C LEU A 23 -5.71 -9.02 12.31
N SER A 24 -4.92 -8.37 13.14
CA SER A 24 -5.26 -7.05 13.69
C SER A 24 -4.08 -6.10 13.56
N ILE A 25 -4.34 -4.88 13.06
CA ILE A 25 -3.34 -3.83 12.87
C ILE A 25 -3.69 -2.64 13.76
N LYS A 26 -2.70 -2.09 14.45
CA LYS A 26 -2.84 -0.85 15.22
C LYS A 26 -2.57 0.35 14.32
N GLU A 27 -3.03 1.53 14.74
CA GLU A 27 -2.59 2.78 14.14
C GLU A 27 -1.10 3.00 14.36
N ASN A 28 -0.44 3.65 13.40
CA ASN A 28 0.99 3.98 13.44
C ASN A 28 1.91 2.75 13.52
N GLU A 29 1.45 1.60 13.04
CA GLU A 29 2.19 0.33 13.03
C GLU A 29 2.69 0.04 11.60
N ILE A 30 3.93 -0.43 11.48
CA ILE A 30 4.45 -1.05 10.26
C ILE A 30 4.43 -2.56 10.48
N VAL A 31 3.57 -3.26 9.74
CA VAL A 31 3.50 -4.72 9.76
C VAL A 31 4.04 -5.28 8.47
N SER A 32 5.01 -6.18 8.55
CA SER A 32 5.47 -6.96 7.41
C SER A 32 4.82 -8.35 7.38
N ILE A 33 4.50 -8.83 6.18
CA ILE A 33 4.01 -10.19 5.93
C ILE A 33 5.03 -10.86 5.01
N ILE A 34 5.70 -11.88 5.54
CA ILE A 34 6.75 -12.62 4.84
C ILE A 34 6.30 -14.06 4.54
N GLY A 35 6.96 -14.70 3.60
CA GLY A 35 6.71 -16.11 3.24
C GLY A 35 7.11 -16.42 1.81
N ALA A 36 7.12 -17.69 1.46
CA ALA A 36 7.48 -18.15 0.11
C ALA A 36 6.52 -17.62 -0.97
N SER A 37 6.96 -17.65 -2.23
CA SER A 37 6.05 -17.39 -3.36
C SER A 37 4.90 -18.40 -3.34
N GLY A 38 3.68 -17.93 -3.61
CA GLY A 38 2.48 -18.78 -3.56
C GLY A 38 1.89 -18.99 -2.14
N ALA A 39 2.48 -18.47 -1.07
CA ALA A 39 1.95 -18.63 0.29
C ALA A 39 0.60 -17.91 0.55
N GLY A 40 0.12 -17.08 -0.39
CA GLY A 40 -1.15 -16.35 -0.26
C GLY A 40 -1.00 -14.88 0.14
N LYS A 41 0.21 -14.35 0.27
CA LYS A 41 0.49 -12.98 0.75
C LYS A 41 -0.19 -11.89 -0.08
N THR A 42 0.02 -11.88 -1.40
CA THR A 42 -0.60 -10.92 -2.33
C THR A 42 -2.12 -11.03 -2.31
N THR A 43 -2.68 -12.25 -2.26
CA THR A 43 -4.12 -12.47 -2.15
C THR A 43 -4.68 -11.89 -0.85
N LEU A 44 -4.00 -12.10 0.28
CA LEU A 44 -4.38 -11.49 1.54
C LEU A 44 -4.32 -9.96 1.45
N LEU A 45 -3.23 -9.40 0.93
CA LEU A 45 -3.07 -7.96 0.77
C LEU A 45 -4.17 -7.35 -0.10
N GLN A 46 -4.55 -8.01 -1.20
CA GLN A 46 -5.64 -7.57 -2.08
C GLN A 46 -6.99 -7.57 -1.36
N ILE A 47 -7.27 -8.55 -0.53
CA ILE A 47 -8.51 -8.59 0.28
C ILE A 47 -8.50 -7.51 1.36
N LEU A 48 -7.41 -7.37 2.11
CA LEU A 48 -7.26 -6.31 3.12
C LEU A 48 -7.36 -4.91 2.49
N GLY A 49 -6.82 -4.75 1.29
CA GLY A 49 -6.92 -3.52 0.48
C GLY A 49 -8.22 -3.39 -0.31
N THR A 50 -9.18 -4.32 -0.13
CA THR A 50 -10.48 -4.31 -0.81
C THR A 50 -10.41 -4.37 -2.36
N LEU A 51 -9.28 -4.80 -2.92
CA LEU A 51 -9.10 -5.01 -4.37
C LEU A 51 -9.69 -6.36 -4.82
N ASP A 52 -9.84 -7.30 -3.88
CA ASP A 52 -10.54 -8.58 -4.05
C ASP A 52 -11.44 -8.82 -2.82
N SER A 53 -12.39 -9.73 -2.93
CA SER A 53 -13.30 -10.10 -1.84
C SER A 53 -12.92 -11.45 -1.24
N PRO A 54 -13.05 -11.65 0.08
CA PRO A 54 -12.86 -12.96 0.68
C PRO A 54 -13.99 -13.92 0.25
N SER A 55 -13.74 -15.23 0.33
CA SER A 55 -14.81 -16.23 0.20
C SER A 55 -15.66 -16.30 1.47
N ASN A 56 -15.04 -16.18 2.65
CA ASN A 56 -15.69 -16.01 3.94
C ASN A 56 -14.79 -15.24 4.90
N GLY A 57 -15.35 -14.82 6.02
CA GLY A 57 -14.67 -14.05 7.07
C GLY A 57 -15.16 -12.60 7.12
N GLU A 58 -14.64 -11.85 8.05
CA GLU A 58 -15.01 -10.46 8.29
C GLU A 58 -13.78 -9.56 8.19
N LEU A 59 -13.94 -8.40 7.56
CA LEU A 59 -12.94 -7.34 7.52
C LEU A 59 -13.56 -6.03 8.00
N VAL A 60 -12.92 -5.41 8.98
CA VAL A 60 -13.29 -4.07 9.46
C VAL A 60 -12.06 -3.18 9.35
N ILE A 61 -12.22 -2.03 8.70
CA ILE A 61 -11.20 -1.00 8.56
C ILE A 61 -11.82 0.34 8.98
N ASP A 62 -11.19 1.02 9.93
CA ASP A 62 -11.68 2.30 10.46
C ASP A 62 -13.19 2.22 10.81
N GLU A 63 -13.55 1.20 11.61
CA GLU A 63 -14.92 0.88 12.06
C GLU A 63 -15.93 0.51 10.95
N THR A 64 -15.48 0.40 9.70
CA THR A 64 -16.34 0.10 8.54
C THR A 64 -16.03 -1.30 7.99
N ASN A 65 -17.06 -2.12 7.72
CA ASN A 65 -16.91 -3.30 6.87
C ASN A 65 -17.01 -2.86 5.40
N PRO A 66 -15.91 -2.88 4.64
CA PRO A 66 -15.92 -2.36 3.27
C PRO A 66 -16.77 -3.22 2.30
N PHE A 67 -17.00 -4.49 2.63
CA PHE A 67 -17.77 -5.40 1.78
C PHE A 67 -19.29 -5.23 1.92
N ASP A 68 -19.76 -4.46 2.90
CA ASP A 68 -21.18 -4.08 3.05
C ASP A 68 -21.51 -2.82 2.24
N LEU A 69 -20.50 -2.16 1.67
CA LEU A 69 -20.65 -0.92 0.92
C LEU A 69 -21.08 -1.19 -0.53
N SER A 70 -21.91 -0.30 -1.10
CA SER A 70 -22.13 -0.30 -2.55
C SER A 70 -20.84 0.01 -3.31
N GLU A 71 -20.75 -0.37 -4.59
CA GLU A 71 -19.55 -0.12 -5.43
C GLU A 71 -19.06 1.34 -5.38
N LYS A 72 -19.99 2.29 -5.46
CA LYS A 72 -19.67 3.73 -5.39
C LYS A 72 -19.14 4.12 -4.02
N GLN A 73 -19.72 3.61 -2.95
CA GLN A 73 -19.25 3.87 -1.58
C GLN A 73 -17.89 3.21 -1.34
N LEU A 74 -17.68 1.98 -1.84
CA LEU A 74 -16.41 1.26 -1.75
C LEU A 74 -15.30 1.98 -2.52
N ALA A 75 -15.57 2.49 -3.72
CA ALA A 75 -14.61 3.29 -4.48
C ALA A 75 -14.21 4.57 -3.74
N LYS A 76 -15.19 5.25 -3.13
CA LYS A 76 -14.93 6.42 -2.29
C LYS A 76 -14.12 6.04 -1.05
N PHE A 77 -14.51 4.96 -0.36
CA PHE A 77 -13.79 4.46 0.82
C PHE A 77 -12.32 4.16 0.52
N ARG A 78 -12.03 3.44 -0.60
CA ARG A 78 -10.66 3.20 -1.05
C ARG A 78 -9.88 4.50 -1.24
N ASN A 79 -10.45 5.44 -1.97
CA ASN A 79 -9.78 6.71 -2.28
C ASN A 79 -9.51 7.58 -1.04
N ASP A 80 -10.39 7.52 -0.04
CA ASP A 80 -10.27 8.32 1.19
C ASP A 80 -9.40 7.65 2.26
N THR A 81 -9.43 6.32 2.35
CA THR A 81 -8.94 5.57 3.52
C THR A 81 -7.69 4.73 3.22
N LEU A 82 -7.51 4.29 1.98
CA LEU A 82 -6.46 3.32 1.61
C LEU A 82 -5.47 3.92 0.61
N GLY A 83 -4.18 3.56 0.79
CA GLY A 83 -3.12 3.82 -0.18
C GLY A 83 -2.52 2.51 -0.67
N PHE A 84 -1.96 2.50 -1.89
CA PHE A 84 -1.35 1.31 -2.49
C PHE A 84 0.00 1.62 -3.11
N ILE A 85 0.97 0.75 -2.85
CA ILE A 85 2.30 0.75 -3.44
C ILE A 85 2.55 -0.64 -4.02
N PHE A 86 2.84 -0.72 -5.32
CA PHE A 86 3.06 -1.98 -6.03
C PHE A 86 4.51 -2.14 -6.45
N GLN A 87 4.96 -3.37 -6.64
CA GLN A 87 6.30 -3.72 -7.11
C GLN A 87 6.65 -3.05 -8.45
N PHE A 88 5.70 -2.96 -9.39
CA PHE A 88 5.87 -2.34 -10.71
C PHE A 88 5.36 -0.89 -10.76
N HIS A 89 5.32 -0.17 -9.62
CA HIS A 89 4.96 1.23 -9.46
C HIS A 89 3.56 1.61 -9.95
N GLN A 90 3.06 1.01 -11.03
CA GLN A 90 1.74 1.26 -11.64
C GLN A 90 1.49 2.77 -11.92
N LEU A 91 2.53 3.47 -12.36
CA LEU A 91 2.40 4.85 -12.80
C LEU A 91 1.77 4.91 -14.19
N LEU A 92 0.93 5.90 -14.43
CA LEU A 92 0.34 6.14 -15.74
C LEU A 92 1.40 6.80 -16.65
N PRO A 93 1.78 6.14 -17.76
CA PRO A 93 2.94 6.57 -18.57
C PRO A 93 2.71 7.89 -19.32
N GLU A 94 1.45 8.28 -19.54
CA GLU A 94 1.09 9.53 -20.21
C GLU A 94 1.25 10.76 -19.31
N PHE A 95 1.24 10.57 -17.98
CA PHE A 95 1.28 11.62 -16.97
C PHE A 95 2.69 11.79 -16.40
N THR A 96 3.02 13.01 -16.03
CA THR A 96 4.25 13.34 -15.29
C THR A 96 4.21 12.77 -13.86
N ALA A 97 5.34 12.80 -13.15
CA ALA A 97 5.41 12.42 -11.74
C ALA A 97 4.39 13.21 -10.91
N CYS A 98 4.34 14.52 -11.06
CA CYS A 98 3.40 15.40 -10.37
C CYS A 98 1.94 15.03 -10.69
N GLU A 99 1.61 14.82 -11.95
CA GLU A 99 0.25 14.45 -12.36
C GLU A 99 -0.18 13.09 -11.83
N ASN A 100 0.73 12.09 -11.82
CA ASN A 100 0.47 10.78 -11.19
C ASN A 100 0.11 10.93 -9.70
N ILE A 101 0.84 11.78 -8.97
CA ILE A 101 0.59 12.03 -7.55
C ILE A 101 -0.76 12.76 -7.35
N MET A 102 -1.12 13.66 -8.24
CA MET A 102 -2.37 14.44 -8.14
C MET A 102 -3.64 13.59 -8.30
N ILE A 103 -3.59 12.47 -9.03
CA ILE A 103 -4.78 11.69 -9.43
C ILE A 103 -5.73 11.36 -8.26
N PRO A 104 -5.28 10.78 -7.13
CA PRO A 104 -6.19 10.48 -6.03
C PRO A 104 -6.87 11.72 -5.45
N GLY A 105 -6.18 12.85 -5.39
CA GLY A 105 -6.73 14.13 -4.93
C GLY A 105 -7.80 14.68 -5.88
N LEU A 106 -7.57 14.59 -7.18
CA LEU A 106 -8.54 14.98 -8.20
C LEU A 106 -9.80 14.10 -8.14
N ILE A 107 -9.64 12.79 -7.94
CA ILE A 107 -10.76 11.85 -7.74
C ILE A 107 -11.55 12.21 -6.46
N LYS A 108 -10.86 12.66 -5.41
CA LYS A 108 -11.48 13.12 -4.16
C LYS A 108 -12.26 14.43 -4.33
N GLY A 109 -12.01 15.18 -5.41
CA GLY A 109 -12.68 16.44 -5.74
C GLY A 109 -11.85 17.69 -5.49
N LEU A 110 -10.54 17.55 -5.21
CA LEU A 110 -9.66 18.73 -5.15
C LEU A 110 -9.60 19.43 -6.51
N SER A 111 -9.51 20.75 -6.50
CA SER A 111 -9.18 21.51 -7.70
C SER A 111 -7.78 21.15 -8.20
N LYS A 112 -7.53 21.35 -9.50
CA LYS A 112 -6.20 21.10 -10.10
C LYS A 112 -5.10 21.89 -9.39
N LYS A 113 -5.40 23.10 -8.90
CA LYS A 113 -4.45 23.95 -8.17
C LYS A 113 -4.11 23.33 -6.82
N GLU A 114 -5.11 23.01 -6.01
CA GLU A 114 -4.92 22.38 -4.68
C GLU A 114 -4.20 21.04 -4.79
N ALA A 115 -4.59 20.18 -5.76
CA ALA A 115 -3.94 18.92 -5.99
C ALA A 115 -2.46 19.09 -6.36
N LYS A 116 -2.14 20.10 -7.20
CA LYS A 116 -0.75 20.39 -7.61
C LYS A 116 0.09 20.92 -6.45
N GLU A 117 -0.43 21.82 -5.63
CA GLU A 117 0.25 22.37 -4.46
C GLU A 117 0.58 21.22 -3.48
N LYS A 118 -0.40 20.39 -3.15
CA LYS A 118 -0.22 19.25 -2.25
C LYS A 118 0.74 18.19 -2.81
N ALA A 119 0.69 17.91 -4.12
CA ALA A 119 1.64 17.02 -4.78
C ALA A 119 3.07 17.59 -4.74
N GLY A 120 3.22 18.90 -4.89
CA GLY A 120 4.51 19.60 -4.76
C GLY A 120 5.14 19.42 -3.40
N ASP A 121 4.37 19.52 -2.32
CA ASP A 121 4.84 19.30 -0.95
C ASP A 121 5.39 17.87 -0.76
N PHE A 122 4.71 16.85 -1.29
CA PHE A 122 5.19 15.47 -1.23
C PHE A 122 6.44 15.26 -2.09
N ILE A 123 6.48 15.83 -3.29
CA ILE A 123 7.63 15.77 -4.20
C ILE A 123 8.89 16.35 -3.54
N GLU A 124 8.75 17.48 -2.85
CA GLU A 124 9.85 18.11 -2.11
C GLU A 124 10.38 17.20 -1.00
N LYS A 125 9.49 16.58 -0.23
CA LYS A 125 9.85 15.71 0.90
C LYS A 125 10.61 14.45 0.48
N VAL A 126 10.40 13.97 -0.75
CA VAL A 126 11.09 12.78 -1.28
C VAL A 126 12.24 13.11 -2.22
N GLY A 127 12.60 14.41 -2.35
CA GLY A 127 13.74 14.87 -3.16
C GLY A 127 13.55 14.71 -4.67
N LEU A 128 12.32 14.93 -5.17
CA LEU A 128 11.98 14.79 -6.59
C LEU A 128 11.63 16.12 -7.28
N GLN A 129 12.06 17.27 -6.74
CA GLN A 129 11.71 18.60 -7.27
C GLN A 129 12.09 18.75 -8.75
N ASP A 130 13.30 18.31 -9.10
CA ASP A 130 13.83 18.39 -10.47
C ASP A 130 13.19 17.35 -11.41
N ARG A 131 12.40 16.43 -10.88
CA ARG A 131 11.74 15.33 -11.60
C ARG A 131 10.22 15.51 -11.71
N MET A 132 9.65 16.55 -11.12
CA MET A 132 8.19 16.70 -11.02
C MET A 132 7.47 16.70 -12.39
N ASN A 133 8.13 17.19 -13.44
CA ASN A 133 7.60 17.27 -14.80
C ASN A 133 8.05 16.12 -15.72
N HIS A 134 8.83 15.16 -15.19
CA HIS A 134 9.29 14.00 -15.96
C HIS A 134 8.20 12.93 -16.01
N LYS A 135 8.13 12.21 -17.12
CA LYS A 135 7.27 11.03 -17.30
C LYS A 135 7.93 9.79 -16.68
N PRO A 136 7.18 8.75 -16.37
CA PRO A 136 7.74 7.52 -15.80
C PRO A 136 8.94 6.95 -16.57
N SER A 137 8.93 7.02 -17.91
CA SER A 137 10.05 6.56 -18.74
C SER A 137 11.34 7.36 -18.59
N GLU A 138 11.29 8.54 -17.98
CA GLU A 138 12.42 9.44 -17.74
C GLU A 138 12.92 9.37 -16.29
N LEU A 139 12.30 8.53 -15.46
CA LEU A 139 12.61 8.33 -14.05
C LEU A 139 13.34 7.01 -13.84
N SER A 140 14.32 7.00 -12.92
CA SER A 140 14.89 5.74 -12.39
C SER A 140 13.84 4.92 -11.62
N GLY A 141 14.10 3.64 -11.39
CA GLY A 141 13.19 2.78 -10.62
C GLY A 141 12.90 3.31 -9.21
N GLY A 142 13.92 3.82 -8.52
CA GLY A 142 13.76 4.44 -7.21
C GLY A 142 12.94 5.75 -7.25
N GLU A 143 13.13 6.59 -8.29
CA GLU A 143 12.32 7.80 -8.48
C GLU A 143 10.86 7.46 -8.79
N GLN A 144 10.61 6.42 -9.61
CA GLN A 144 9.27 5.92 -9.90
C GLN A 144 8.59 5.41 -8.60
N GLN A 145 9.33 4.68 -7.78
CA GLN A 145 8.79 4.13 -6.52
C GLN A 145 8.49 5.24 -5.52
N ARG A 146 9.38 6.23 -5.34
CA ARG A 146 9.08 7.40 -4.50
C ARG A 146 7.87 8.19 -5.02
N THR A 147 7.70 8.29 -6.34
CA THR A 147 6.48 8.88 -6.95
C THR A 147 5.22 8.07 -6.58
N ALA A 148 5.29 6.72 -6.63
CA ALA A 148 4.19 5.86 -6.24
C ALA A 148 3.85 5.98 -4.74
N VAL A 149 4.86 6.14 -3.87
CA VAL A 149 4.66 6.42 -2.43
C VAL A 149 3.93 7.76 -2.24
N CYS A 150 4.37 8.83 -2.90
CA CYS A 150 3.69 10.13 -2.82
C CYS A 150 2.24 10.06 -3.32
N ARG A 151 1.99 9.32 -4.40
CA ARG A 151 0.63 9.07 -4.89
C ARG A 151 -0.23 8.35 -3.84
N ALA A 152 0.30 7.34 -3.18
CA ALA A 152 -0.41 6.63 -2.12
C ALA A 152 -0.75 7.55 -0.93
N LEU A 153 0.12 8.51 -0.61
CA LEU A 153 -0.07 9.47 0.48
C LEU A 153 -0.99 10.64 0.15
N MET A 154 -1.33 10.86 -1.12
CA MET A 154 -2.00 12.08 -1.58
C MET A 154 -3.26 12.44 -0.79
N ASN A 155 -4.07 11.45 -0.44
CA ASN A 155 -5.29 11.67 0.33
C ASN A 155 -5.13 11.47 1.84
N GLN A 156 -3.90 11.28 2.33
CA GLN A 156 -3.58 10.98 3.74
C GLN A 156 -4.38 9.76 4.23
N PRO A 157 -4.17 8.59 3.60
CA PRO A 157 -4.92 7.38 3.92
C PRO A 157 -4.64 6.92 5.35
N LYS A 158 -5.57 6.15 5.92
CA LYS A 158 -5.39 5.51 7.23
C LYS A 158 -4.36 4.38 7.18
N ILE A 159 -4.34 3.62 6.07
CA ILE A 159 -3.44 2.48 5.86
C ILE A 159 -2.86 2.54 4.44
N ILE A 160 -1.57 2.25 4.33
CA ILE A 160 -0.91 2.01 3.05
C ILE A 160 -0.54 0.54 2.95
N PHE A 161 -1.01 -0.10 1.89
CA PHE A 161 -0.68 -1.47 1.53
C PHE A 161 0.46 -1.48 0.51
N GLY A 162 1.51 -2.26 0.76
CA GLY A 162 2.64 -2.43 -0.15
C GLY A 162 2.82 -3.89 -0.56
N ASP A 163 2.77 -4.17 -1.87
CA ASP A 163 3.07 -5.49 -2.43
C ASP A 163 4.47 -5.47 -3.04
N GLU A 164 5.44 -6.07 -2.35
CA GLU A 164 6.86 -6.13 -2.71
C GLU A 164 7.42 -4.75 -3.13
N PRO A 165 7.26 -3.70 -2.29
CA PRO A 165 7.50 -2.31 -2.71
C PRO A 165 8.95 -2.01 -3.11
N SER A 166 9.91 -2.82 -2.69
CA SER A 166 11.34 -2.70 -3.04
C SER A 166 11.85 -3.80 -3.97
N GLY A 167 10.97 -4.71 -4.43
CA GLY A 167 11.37 -5.94 -5.12
C GLY A 167 12.11 -5.75 -6.46
N ASN A 168 11.94 -4.59 -7.12
CA ASN A 168 12.58 -4.28 -8.40
C ASN A 168 13.66 -3.19 -8.29
N LEU A 169 14.04 -2.82 -7.07
CA LEU A 169 15.03 -1.78 -6.82
C LEU A 169 16.42 -2.37 -6.57
N ASP A 170 17.44 -1.60 -6.89
CA ASP A 170 18.80 -1.88 -6.42
C ASP A 170 18.88 -1.73 -4.89
N THR A 171 19.97 -2.23 -4.31
CA THR A 171 20.18 -2.28 -2.85
C THR A 171 20.11 -0.89 -2.21
N GLN A 172 20.69 0.13 -2.84
CA GLN A 172 20.72 1.48 -2.29
C GLN A 172 19.31 2.11 -2.33
N SER A 173 18.62 2.03 -3.46
CA SER A 173 17.25 2.53 -3.63
C SER A 173 16.26 1.81 -2.71
N SER A 174 16.46 0.51 -2.47
CA SER A 174 15.65 -0.26 -1.52
C SER A 174 15.81 0.26 -0.10
N LYS A 175 17.07 0.50 0.34
CA LYS A 175 17.34 1.04 1.67
C LYS A 175 16.72 2.43 1.87
N GLU A 176 16.88 3.32 0.91
CA GLU A 176 16.28 4.67 0.94
C GLU A 176 14.75 4.61 1.01
N LEU A 177 14.12 3.67 0.30
CA LEU A 177 12.68 3.46 0.36
C LEU A 177 12.23 2.95 1.74
N HIS A 178 12.97 2.01 2.33
CA HIS A 178 12.68 1.51 3.68
C HIS A 178 12.76 2.65 4.71
N GLU A 179 13.85 3.43 4.70
CA GLU A 179 14.02 4.59 5.57
C GLU A 179 12.87 5.60 5.39
N LEU A 180 12.39 5.80 4.15
CA LEU A 180 11.25 6.65 3.86
C LEU A 180 9.96 6.16 4.53
N PHE A 181 9.67 4.85 4.57
CA PHE A 181 8.48 4.32 5.26
C PHE A 181 8.53 4.63 6.76
N PHE A 182 9.69 4.47 7.42
CA PHE A 182 9.83 4.78 8.84
C PHE A 182 9.70 6.27 9.12
N LYS A 183 10.29 7.11 8.27
CA LYS A 183 10.15 8.56 8.35
C LYS A 183 8.68 8.98 8.20
N LEU A 184 7.95 8.41 7.25
CA LEU A 184 6.53 8.68 7.05
C LEU A 184 5.67 8.22 8.24
N ARG A 185 6.00 7.09 8.87
CA ARG A 185 5.35 6.66 10.11
C ARG A 185 5.58 7.68 11.24
N GLU A 186 6.81 8.12 11.43
CA GLU A 186 7.18 9.05 12.51
C GLU A 186 6.57 10.44 12.32
N GLU A 187 6.62 10.97 11.10
CA GLU A 187 6.16 12.34 10.81
C GLU A 187 4.63 12.44 10.65
N TYR A 188 3.98 11.40 10.12
CA TYR A 188 2.55 11.44 9.76
C TYR A 188 1.69 10.43 10.53
N GLY A 189 2.28 9.62 11.39
CA GLY A 189 1.57 8.53 12.04
C GLY A 189 1.03 7.51 11.05
N GLN A 190 1.72 7.31 9.91
CA GLN A 190 1.22 6.48 8.84
C GLN A 190 1.32 4.99 9.18
N THR A 191 0.23 4.25 8.99
CA THR A 191 0.20 2.79 9.14
C THR A 191 0.55 2.12 7.83
N PHE A 192 1.41 1.09 7.86
CA PHE A 192 1.79 0.29 6.70
C PHE A 192 1.55 -1.20 6.92
N VAL A 193 1.06 -1.87 5.88
CA VAL A 193 1.02 -3.34 5.77
C VAL A 193 1.79 -3.71 4.51
N LEU A 194 2.96 -4.32 4.69
CA LEU A 194 3.93 -4.56 3.62
C LEU A 194 4.11 -6.07 3.41
N VAL A 195 3.77 -6.56 2.24
CA VAL A 195 4.17 -7.91 1.81
C VAL A 195 5.57 -7.82 1.24
N THR A 196 6.49 -8.66 1.71
CA THR A 196 7.87 -8.65 1.23
C THR A 196 8.56 -9.99 1.43
N HIS A 197 9.59 -10.26 0.64
CA HIS A 197 10.58 -11.30 0.87
C HIS A 197 11.93 -10.70 1.31
N ASN A 198 11.99 -9.39 1.54
CA ASN A 198 13.19 -8.70 1.99
C ASN A 198 13.30 -8.77 3.52
N ASP A 199 14.30 -9.52 4.01
CA ASP A 199 14.52 -9.74 5.43
C ASP A 199 14.83 -8.43 6.18
N GLN A 200 15.56 -7.49 5.57
CA GLN A 200 15.87 -6.21 6.20
C GLN A 200 14.61 -5.39 6.50
N LEU A 201 13.68 -5.31 5.53
CA LEU A 201 12.41 -4.63 5.74
C LEU A 201 11.58 -5.32 6.82
N ALA A 202 11.59 -6.66 6.84
CA ALA A 202 10.89 -7.45 7.84
C ALA A 202 11.45 -7.24 9.26
N GLU A 203 12.78 -7.18 9.42
CA GLU A 203 13.46 -6.92 10.69
C GLU A 203 13.24 -5.49 11.22
N MET A 204 13.11 -4.52 10.31
CA MET A 204 12.85 -3.13 10.69
C MET A 204 11.39 -2.89 11.11
N ALA A 205 10.42 -3.70 10.64
CA ALA A 205 9.01 -3.54 10.95
C ALA A 205 8.71 -3.73 12.45
N ASP A 206 7.66 -3.05 12.96
CA ASP A 206 7.25 -3.20 14.36
C ASP A 206 6.80 -4.64 14.65
N ARG A 207 6.30 -5.32 13.62
CA ARG A 207 5.87 -6.71 13.68
C ARG A 207 6.01 -7.40 12.33
N SER A 208 6.59 -8.60 12.34
CA SER A 208 6.70 -9.45 11.16
C SER A 208 5.87 -10.73 11.34
N LEU A 209 5.05 -11.05 10.34
CA LEU A 209 4.14 -12.19 10.33
C LEU A 209 4.55 -13.14 9.19
N SER A 210 4.85 -14.39 9.55
CA SER A 210 5.20 -15.41 8.57
C SER A 210 3.94 -16.11 8.05
N MET A 211 3.81 -16.22 6.72
CA MET A 211 2.71 -16.91 6.07
C MET A 211 3.20 -18.16 5.34
N ILE A 212 2.58 -19.30 5.62
CA ILE A 212 2.82 -20.58 4.97
C ILE A 212 1.46 -21.18 4.58
N ASP A 213 1.31 -21.58 3.32
CA ASP A 213 0.13 -22.28 2.79
C ASP A 213 -1.21 -21.65 3.21
N GLY A 214 -1.32 -20.33 3.10
CA GLY A 214 -2.54 -19.59 3.37
C GLY A 214 -2.87 -19.36 4.84
N LYS A 215 -1.90 -19.57 5.76
CA LYS A 215 -2.05 -19.34 7.21
C LYS A 215 -0.87 -18.58 7.77
N PHE A 216 -1.08 -17.78 8.81
CA PHE A 216 0.02 -17.30 9.63
C PHE A 216 0.55 -18.43 10.50
N VAL A 217 1.89 -18.49 10.61
CA VAL A 217 2.59 -19.39 11.54
C VAL A 217 3.22 -18.58 12.67
N VAL A 218 3.15 -19.12 13.88
CA VAL A 218 3.70 -18.51 15.08
C VAL A 218 5.19 -18.84 15.18
#